data_863ea978b21b5fa4c1ab73de66d48196
#
_entry.id   863ea978b21b5fa4c1ab73de66d48196
#
_cell.length_a   1.000
_cell.length_b   1.000
_cell.length_c   1.000
_cell.angle_alpha   90.00
_cell.angle_beta   90.00
_cell.angle_gamma   90.00
#
_symmetry.space_group_name_H-M   'P 1'
#
loop_
_entity.id
_entity.type
_entity.pdbx_description
1 polymer ?
#
loop_
_entity_poly.entity_id
_entity_poly.type
_entity_poly.pdbx_seq_one_letter_code
_entity_poly.pdbx_strand_id
1 'polypeptide(L)'
;MFKKNILFFFSVILIINLISCVGDFAGVVILKPDEYSHVYEAKEKVVLQAIANVFKEKHIGANVTIDRKKLLVDSDYVESGDWRTKTSARVKRLNWKECEVYLAVITEKKTGKGWEMRRLLQKEQYDNFFSVIELRIYEEMSKIE
;
A
#
# COMPACT_ATOMS: atom_id res chain seq x y z
N MET A 1 -53.95 -22.79 -8.93
CA MET A 1 -53.17 -21.82 -9.78
C MET A 1 -52.47 -20.74 -8.98
N PHE A 2 -52.98 -20.29 -7.88
CA PHE A 2 -52.39 -19.21 -7.04
C PHE A 2 -51.11 -19.59 -6.28
N LYS A 3 -50.89 -20.86 -5.90
CA LYS A 3 -49.69 -21.28 -5.13
C LYS A 3 -48.38 -21.27 -5.90
N LYS A 4 -48.42 -21.47 -7.22
CA LYS A 4 -47.19 -21.49 -8.06
C LYS A 4 -46.63 -20.08 -8.27
N ASN A 5 -47.46 -19.06 -8.36
CA ASN A 5 -47.05 -17.69 -8.59
C ASN A 5 -46.42 -17.03 -7.35
N ILE A 6 -46.82 -17.43 -6.15
CA ILE A 6 -46.27 -16.92 -4.88
C ILE A 6 -44.85 -17.43 -4.68
N LEU A 7 -44.56 -18.67 -5.02
CA LEU A 7 -43.21 -19.24 -4.90
C LEU A 7 -42.21 -18.56 -5.87
N PHE A 8 -42.70 -18.21 -7.07
CA PHE A 8 -41.90 -17.52 -8.07
C PHE A 8 -41.58 -16.07 -7.66
N PHE A 9 -42.54 -15.37 -7.06
CA PHE A 9 -42.34 -14.02 -6.53
C PHE A 9 -41.37 -13.99 -5.36
N PHE A 10 -41.44 -14.98 -4.46
CA PHE A 10 -40.47 -15.09 -3.35
C PHE A 10 -39.04 -15.38 -3.83
N SER A 11 -38.89 -16.19 -4.87
CA SER A 11 -37.60 -16.51 -5.45
C SER A 11 -36.93 -15.29 -6.14
N VAL A 12 -37.72 -14.45 -6.82
CA VAL A 12 -37.25 -13.23 -7.48
C VAL A 12 -36.82 -12.17 -6.47
N ILE A 13 -37.57 -12.02 -5.36
CA ILE A 13 -37.25 -11.07 -4.28
C ILE A 13 -35.98 -11.50 -3.56
N LEU A 14 -35.72 -12.79 -3.38
CA LEU A 14 -34.52 -13.31 -2.75
C LEU A 14 -33.25 -13.04 -3.60
N ILE A 15 -33.37 -13.11 -4.93
CA ILE A 15 -32.25 -12.84 -5.86
C ILE A 15 -31.89 -11.36 -5.90
N ILE A 16 -32.85 -10.45 -5.76
CA ILE A 16 -32.62 -9.01 -5.76
C ILE A 16 -31.85 -8.57 -4.49
N ASN A 17 -32.01 -9.28 -3.37
CA ASN A 17 -31.26 -8.97 -2.14
C ASN A 17 -29.79 -9.42 -2.17
N LEU A 18 -29.37 -10.27 -3.09
CA LEU A 18 -27.98 -10.71 -3.22
C LEU A 18 -27.11 -9.77 -4.09
N ILE A 19 -27.71 -8.81 -4.79
CA ILE A 19 -26.99 -7.85 -5.65
C ILE A 19 -26.58 -6.58 -4.86
N SER A 20 -26.99 -6.44 -3.60
CA SER A 20 -26.83 -5.23 -2.81
C SER A 20 -25.54 -5.15 -1.97
N CYS A 21 -24.51 -5.94 -2.26
CA CYS A 21 -23.22 -5.88 -1.58
C CYS A 21 -22.03 -5.78 -2.54
N VAL A 22 -22.15 -5.06 -3.64
CA VAL A 22 -21.00 -4.43 -4.27
C VAL A 22 -20.88 -3.05 -3.62
N GLY A 23 -20.42 -3.04 -2.38
CA GLY A 23 -19.97 -1.82 -1.74
C GLY A 23 -18.85 -1.27 -2.63
N ASP A 24 -19.07 -0.10 -3.18
CA ASP A 24 -18.06 0.64 -3.93
C ASP A 24 -16.88 0.85 -2.97
N PHE A 25 -15.85 0.03 -3.11
CA PHE A 25 -14.64 0.10 -2.27
C PHE A 25 -13.82 1.32 -2.71
N ALA A 26 -14.46 2.48 -2.64
CA ALA A 26 -13.92 3.74 -3.13
C ALA A 26 -12.86 4.34 -2.20
N GLY A 27 -12.66 3.75 -1.02
CA GLY A 27 -11.77 4.30 0.02
C GLY A 27 -12.25 5.65 0.55
N VAL A 28 -11.59 6.14 1.58
CA VAL A 28 -11.86 7.46 2.17
C VAL A 28 -11.01 8.51 1.48
N VAL A 29 -11.60 9.64 1.07
CA VAL A 29 -10.88 10.80 0.54
C VAL A 29 -9.98 11.39 1.62
N ILE A 30 -8.72 11.62 1.31
CA ILE A 30 -7.74 12.23 2.20
C ILE A 30 -7.01 13.37 1.50
N LEU A 31 -6.57 14.37 2.25
CA LEU A 31 -5.87 15.56 1.70
C LEU A 31 -4.36 15.39 1.68
N LYS A 32 -3.83 14.49 2.51
CA LYS A 32 -2.40 14.14 2.56
C LYS A 32 -2.25 12.64 2.79
N PRO A 33 -1.16 12.01 2.32
CA PRO A 33 -0.93 10.58 2.55
C PRO A 33 -0.77 10.28 4.03
N ASP A 34 -1.24 9.09 4.44
CA ASP A 34 -0.89 8.53 5.72
C ASP A 34 0.58 8.10 5.69
N GLU A 35 1.30 8.38 6.76
CA GLU A 35 2.68 7.97 6.96
C GLU A 35 2.79 7.23 8.28
N TYR A 36 3.35 6.02 8.24
CA TYR A 36 3.63 5.22 9.43
C TYR A 36 5.13 4.99 9.56
N SER A 37 5.60 4.77 10.78
CA SER A 37 7.02 4.56 11.01
C SER A 37 7.32 3.26 11.78
N HIS A 38 8.54 2.75 11.56
CA HIS A 38 9.09 1.61 12.26
C HIS A 38 10.61 1.75 12.41
N VAL A 39 11.16 1.26 13.54
CA VAL A 39 12.59 1.31 13.84
C VAL A 39 13.23 -0.04 13.53
N TYR A 40 14.36 -0.02 12.82
CA TYR A 40 15.15 -1.20 12.51
C TYR A 40 16.56 -1.09 13.09
N GLU A 41 17.07 -2.21 13.61
CA GLU A 41 18.46 -2.35 14.04
C GLU A 41 19.37 -2.66 12.84
N ALA A 42 19.55 -1.68 11.96
CA ALA A 42 20.39 -1.81 10.78
C ALA A 42 20.89 -0.44 10.31
N LYS A 43 22.02 -0.46 9.58
CA LYS A 43 22.58 0.77 8.97
C LYS A 43 21.71 1.24 7.81
N GLU A 44 21.60 2.55 7.64
CA GLU A 44 20.77 3.18 6.61
C GLU A 44 21.02 2.65 5.19
N LYS A 45 22.26 2.29 4.84
CA LYS A 45 22.59 1.74 3.52
C LYS A 45 21.89 0.41 3.25
N VAL A 46 21.84 -0.47 4.26
CA VAL A 46 21.18 -1.77 4.18
C VAL A 46 19.65 -1.57 4.13
N VAL A 47 19.14 -0.70 4.99
CA VAL A 47 17.71 -0.39 5.06
C VAL A 47 17.18 0.19 3.74
N LEU A 48 17.87 1.16 3.15
CA LEU A 48 17.50 1.74 1.84
C LEU A 48 17.47 0.67 0.74
N GLN A 49 18.46 -0.22 0.70
CA GLN A 49 18.52 -1.29 -0.31
C GLN A 49 17.37 -2.29 -0.11
N ALA A 50 17.12 -2.70 1.13
CA ALA A 50 16.01 -3.61 1.47
C ALA A 50 14.66 -3.03 1.06
N ILE A 51 14.37 -1.76 1.38
CA ILE A 51 13.14 -1.08 1.00
C ILE A 51 12.98 -1.04 -0.53
N ALA A 52 14.02 -0.64 -1.26
CA ALA A 52 13.98 -0.58 -2.73
C ALA A 52 13.69 -1.95 -3.34
N ASN A 53 14.28 -3.02 -2.81
CA ASN A 53 14.02 -4.38 -3.27
C ASN A 53 12.57 -4.80 -3.00
N VAL A 54 12.03 -4.50 -1.82
CA VAL A 54 10.61 -4.78 -1.49
C VAL A 54 9.67 -4.03 -2.43
N PHE A 55 9.91 -2.74 -2.69
CA PHE A 55 9.08 -1.97 -3.61
C PHE A 55 9.07 -2.55 -5.02
N LYS A 56 10.22 -2.97 -5.54
CA LYS A 56 10.34 -3.63 -6.85
C LYS A 56 9.61 -4.96 -6.90
N GLU A 57 9.78 -5.80 -5.90
CA GLU A 57 9.18 -7.15 -5.85
C GLU A 57 7.68 -7.13 -5.66
N LYS A 58 7.17 -6.18 -4.87
CA LYS A 58 5.72 -6.05 -4.62
C LYS A 58 4.99 -5.28 -5.72
N HIS A 59 5.72 -4.71 -6.70
CA HIS A 59 5.15 -3.92 -7.81
C HIS A 59 4.20 -2.79 -7.35
N ILE A 60 4.48 -2.18 -6.19
CA ILE A 60 3.66 -1.10 -5.62
C ILE A 60 4.04 0.30 -6.10
N GLY A 61 4.93 0.37 -7.05
CA GLY A 61 5.37 1.58 -7.75
C GLY A 61 6.23 1.22 -8.94
N ALA A 62 6.40 2.15 -9.87
CA ALA A 62 7.29 2.01 -11.01
C ALA A 62 8.60 2.75 -10.76
N ASN A 63 9.66 2.38 -11.49
CA ASN A 63 10.93 3.11 -11.51
C ASN A 63 11.46 3.45 -10.12
N VAL A 64 11.55 2.45 -9.25
CA VAL A 64 12.03 2.62 -7.86
C VAL A 64 13.46 3.16 -7.85
N THR A 65 13.66 4.29 -7.17
CA THR A 65 14.94 4.99 -7.06
C THR A 65 15.38 5.15 -5.60
N ILE A 66 16.67 5.18 -5.35
CA ILE A 66 17.27 5.45 -4.05
C ILE A 66 18.04 6.77 -4.12
N ASP A 67 17.61 7.77 -3.38
CA ASP A 67 18.40 8.98 -3.12
C ASP A 67 19.17 8.80 -1.80
N ARG A 68 20.44 8.45 -1.91
CA ARG A 68 21.31 8.21 -0.74
C ARG A 68 21.64 9.47 0.05
N LYS A 69 21.57 10.64 -0.57
CA LYS A 69 21.85 11.92 0.11
C LYS A 69 20.67 12.33 0.98
N LYS A 70 19.45 12.13 0.47
CA LYS A 70 18.20 12.44 1.19
C LYS A 70 17.71 11.28 2.05
N LEU A 71 18.36 10.10 1.97
CA LEU A 71 17.92 8.86 2.61
C LEU A 71 16.47 8.53 2.26
N LEU A 72 16.17 8.58 0.96
CA LEU A 72 14.83 8.41 0.41
C LEU A 72 14.81 7.26 -0.61
N VAL A 73 13.78 6.42 -0.53
CA VAL A 73 13.39 5.49 -1.58
C VAL A 73 12.04 5.94 -2.10
N ASP A 74 11.94 6.20 -3.38
CA ASP A 74 10.74 6.70 -4.02
C ASP A 74 10.41 5.92 -5.29
N SER A 75 9.16 5.95 -5.72
CA SER A 75 8.70 5.34 -6.96
C SER A 75 7.86 6.30 -7.78
N ASP A 76 7.74 6.02 -9.07
CA ASP A 76 6.74 6.63 -9.92
C ASP A 76 5.37 5.95 -9.73
N TYR A 77 4.31 6.58 -10.22
CA TYR A 77 2.99 5.99 -10.20
C TYR A 77 2.89 4.77 -11.13
N VAL A 78 2.22 3.72 -10.64
CA VAL A 78 1.68 2.63 -11.45
C VAL A 78 0.19 2.88 -11.60
N GLU A 79 -0.30 2.91 -12.85
CA GLU A 79 -1.70 3.10 -13.18
C GLU A 79 -2.39 1.76 -13.48
N SER A 80 -3.61 1.60 -12.99
CA SER A 80 -4.47 0.45 -13.26
C SER A 80 -5.92 0.91 -13.32
N GLY A 81 -6.49 1.02 -14.52
CA GLY A 81 -7.82 1.58 -14.74
C GLY A 81 -7.92 3.02 -14.24
N ASP A 82 -8.87 3.27 -13.36
CA ASP A 82 -9.09 4.58 -12.75
C ASP A 82 -8.26 4.84 -11.48
N TRP A 83 -7.29 3.99 -11.21
CA TRP A 83 -6.45 4.06 -10.02
C TRP A 83 -4.98 4.24 -10.39
N ARG A 84 -4.25 4.93 -9.54
CA ARG A 84 -2.79 4.94 -9.56
C ARG A 84 -2.22 4.88 -8.16
N THR A 85 -1.06 4.24 -8.03
CA THR A 85 -0.40 4.06 -6.74
C THR A 85 1.10 4.30 -6.87
N LYS A 86 1.69 4.95 -5.89
CA LYS A 86 3.13 5.04 -5.69
C LYS A 86 3.48 4.85 -4.22
N THR A 87 4.76 4.56 -3.96
CA THR A 87 5.30 4.40 -2.61
C THR A 87 6.46 5.34 -2.39
N SER A 88 6.60 5.78 -1.14
CA SER A 88 7.74 6.58 -0.69
C SER A 88 8.16 6.13 0.70
N ALA A 89 9.45 5.99 0.93
CA ALA A 89 10.00 5.69 2.24
C ALA A 89 11.20 6.58 2.55
N ARG A 90 11.13 7.29 3.66
CA ARG A 90 12.18 8.14 4.17
C ARG A 90 12.86 7.46 5.36
N VAL A 91 14.17 7.40 5.35
CA VAL A 91 14.98 6.80 6.41
C VAL A 91 15.61 7.91 7.24
N LYS A 92 15.45 7.82 8.55
CA LYS A 92 16.07 8.72 9.52
C LYS A 92 17.05 7.91 10.36
N ARG A 93 18.33 8.29 10.35
CA ARG A 93 19.31 7.69 11.24
C ARG A 93 19.05 8.13 12.68
N LEU A 94 18.86 7.18 13.59
CA LEU A 94 18.71 7.45 15.02
C LEU A 94 20.07 7.41 15.73
N ASN A 95 20.89 6.42 15.40
CA ASN A 95 22.26 6.26 15.88
C ASN A 95 23.06 5.38 14.88
N TRP A 96 24.23 4.88 15.27
CA TRP A 96 25.08 4.09 14.39
C TRP A 96 24.57 2.66 14.09
N LYS A 97 23.59 2.17 14.85
CA LYS A 97 22.97 0.84 14.70
C LYS A 97 21.54 0.89 14.21
N GLU A 98 20.82 1.99 14.43
CA GLU A 98 19.37 2.05 14.28
C GLU A 98 18.92 3.14 13.31
N CYS A 99 17.91 2.81 12.53
CA CYS A 99 17.22 3.74 11.65
C CYS A 99 15.71 3.65 11.86
N GLU A 100 15.03 4.79 11.80
CA GLU A 100 13.57 4.87 11.71
C GLU A 100 13.16 5.07 10.25
N VAL A 101 12.25 4.24 9.76
CA VAL A 101 11.70 4.30 8.41
C VAL A 101 10.29 4.86 8.48
N TYR A 102 10.02 5.89 7.69
CA TYR A 102 8.70 6.48 7.48
C TYR A 102 8.20 6.04 6.11
N LEU A 103 7.09 5.31 6.06
CA LEU A 103 6.53 4.71 4.85
C LEU A 103 5.18 5.33 4.53
N ALA A 104 5.00 5.74 3.28
CA ALA A 104 3.73 6.19 2.72
C ALA A 104 3.41 5.44 1.43
N VAL A 105 2.19 4.93 1.31
CA VAL A 105 1.61 4.38 0.08
C VAL A 105 0.51 5.34 -0.36
N ILE A 106 0.72 5.97 -1.51
CA ILE A 106 -0.17 7.00 -2.05
C ILE A 106 -1.00 6.38 -3.14
N THR A 107 -2.30 6.30 -2.92
CA THR A 107 -3.28 5.79 -3.89
C THR A 107 -4.25 6.90 -4.27
N GLU A 108 -4.46 7.05 -5.56
CA GLU A 108 -5.37 8.06 -6.10
C GLU A 108 -6.35 7.44 -7.08
N LYS A 109 -7.59 7.94 -7.05
CA LYS A 109 -8.67 7.58 -7.98
C LYS A 109 -8.91 8.72 -8.96
N LYS A 110 -9.06 8.37 -10.23
CA LYS A 110 -9.43 9.33 -11.27
C LYS A 110 -10.90 9.73 -11.12
N THR A 111 -11.15 11.03 -11.12
CA THR A 111 -12.49 11.62 -11.03
C THR A 111 -12.70 12.60 -12.16
N GLY A 112 -13.90 13.14 -12.33
CA GLY A 112 -14.17 14.18 -13.31
C GLY A 112 -13.40 15.50 -13.08
N LYS A 113 -12.80 15.67 -11.89
CA LYS A 113 -11.97 16.83 -11.50
C LYS A 113 -10.47 16.57 -11.50
N GLY A 114 -10.03 15.35 -11.87
CA GLY A 114 -8.63 14.92 -11.86
C GLY A 114 -8.39 13.75 -10.89
N TRP A 115 -7.19 13.66 -10.35
CA TRP A 115 -6.80 12.62 -9.41
C TRP A 115 -7.13 13.03 -7.97
N GLU A 116 -7.77 12.13 -7.22
CA GLU A 116 -8.18 12.34 -5.86
C GLU A 116 -7.56 11.27 -4.96
N MET A 117 -6.83 11.71 -3.93
CA MET A 117 -6.15 10.80 -3.03
C MET A 117 -7.14 10.05 -2.14
N ARG A 118 -6.94 8.74 -2.02
CA ARG A 118 -7.80 7.83 -1.26
C ARG A 118 -7.00 6.98 -0.29
N ARG A 119 -7.50 6.85 0.95
CA ARG A 119 -6.99 5.88 1.92
C ARG A 119 -7.58 4.52 1.60
N LEU A 120 -6.75 3.56 1.18
CA LEU A 120 -7.13 2.17 0.99
C LEU A 120 -6.48 1.24 2.02
N LEU A 121 -5.31 1.61 2.53
CA LEU A 121 -4.56 0.80 3.48
C LEU A 121 -4.81 1.28 4.91
N GLN A 122 -4.98 0.32 5.81
CA GLN A 122 -5.06 0.52 7.24
C GLN A 122 -3.69 0.25 7.89
N LYS A 123 -3.56 0.57 9.18
CA LYS A 123 -2.30 0.39 9.93
C LYS A 123 -1.74 -1.04 9.82
N GLU A 124 -2.61 -2.05 9.88
CA GLU A 124 -2.23 -3.46 9.81
C GLU A 124 -1.51 -3.84 8.50
N GLN A 125 -1.91 -3.25 7.37
CA GLN A 125 -1.21 -3.48 6.11
C GLN A 125 0.17 -2.83 6.11
N TYR A 126 0.33 -1.66 6.74
CA TYR A 126 1.64 -1.04 6.94
C TYR A 126 2.54 -1.87 7.86
N ASP A 127 1.99 -2.42 8.95
CA ASP A 127 2.73 -3.33 9.84
C ASP A 127 3.23 -4.58 9.09
N ASN A 128 2.42 -5.12 8.17
CA ASN A 128 2.84 -6.20 7.28
C ASN A 128 3.97 -5.78 6.34
N PHE A 129 3.91 -4.57 5.78
CA PHE A 129 5.01 -4.03 4.97
C PHE A 129 6.30 -3.91 5.76
N PHE A 130 6.25 -3.39 6.97
CA PHE A 130 7.42 -3.28 7.85
C PHE A 130 8.02 -4.65 8.17
N SER A 131 7.20 -5.68 8.39
CA SER A 131 7.67 -7.05 8.61
C SER A 131 8.37 -7.63 7.37
N VAL A 132 7.87 -7.36 6.17
CA VAL A 132 8.53 -7.79 4.91
C VAL A 132 9.86 -7.05 4.71
N ILE A 133 9.92 -5.76 5.01
CA ILE A 133 11.16 -4.97 4.96
C ILE A 133 12.18 -5.53 5.97
N GLU A 134 11.76 -5.88 7.17
CA GLU A 134 12.63 -6.48 8.19
C GLU A 134 13.28 -7.77 7.70
N LEU A 135 12.49 -8.70 7.13
CA LEU A 135 13.02 -9.93 6.54
C LEU A 135 14.05 -9.63 5.44
N ARG A 136 13.78 -8.64 4.61
CA ARG A 136 14.70 -8.23 3.54
C ARG A 136 15.98 -7.59 4.10
N ILE A 137 15.90 -6.85 5.19
CA ILE A 137 17.07 -6.31 5.90
C ILE A 137 17.99 -7.45 6.34
N TYR A 138 17.46 -8.50 6.97
CA TYR A 138 18.26 -9.67 7.38
C TYR A 138 18.92 -10.36 6.17
N GLU A 139 18.21 -10.51 5.06
CA GLU A 139 18.77 -11.06 3.83
C GLU A 139 19.91 -10.18 3.25
N GLU A 140 19.75 -8.87 3.24
CA GLU A 140 20.80 -7.95 2.78
C GLU A 140 22.01 -7.95 3.72
N MET A 141 21.80 -8.06 5.03
CA MET A 141 22.89 -8.17 6.01
C MET A 141 23.71 -9.46 5.82
N SER A 142 23.04 -10.58 5.54
CA SER A 142 23.72 -11.87 5.32
C SER A 142 24.62 -11.93 4.07
N LYS A 143 24.43 -11.00 3.12
CA LYS A 143 25.27 -10.89 1.91
C LYS A 143 26.57 -10.12 2.18
N ILE A 144 26.70 -9.45 3.31
CA ILE A 144 27.84 -8.60 3.66
C ILE A 144 28.85 -9.35 4.54
N GLU A 145 28.43 -10.44 5.17
CA GLU A 145 29.29 -11.36 5.92
C GLU A 145 30.02 -12.34 4.97
#